data_97f7bb84d6fae1ee15828e8b473e2a2b
#
_entry.id   97f7bb84d6fae1ee15828e8b473e2a2b
#
_cell.length_a   1.000
_cell.length_b   1.000
_cell.length_c   1.000
_cell.angle_alpha   90.00
_cell.angle_beta   90.00
_cell.angle_gamma   90.00
#
_symmetry.space_group_name_H-M   'P 1'
#
loop_
_entity.id
_entity.type
_entity.pdbx_description
1 polymer ?
#
loop_
_entity_poly.entity_id
_entity_poly.type
_entity_poly.pdbx_seq_one_letter_code
_entity_poly.pdbx_strand_id
1 'polypeptide(L)'
;MIYIELGKKVLEQAGKPLSVKEIFEKACEMGLDKECNGGKILSHSLGSQLGEHDIPNDKKQFYVANKKGGAFFYWLKSREREFPPQETSNAKEEEDDEQSECSGTAKKQKNSFNERDLHPLLVKFLSEDPNFKLLCKTIRHEECKKGKGGEGKWNYPDIVGVYFPYNKYFPYNGYEEETLKFLHHTGQKKHKLFSFELKKELGFFNLKESYFQAVSNSTWANEGYLVVKNIIEDVSDELRRLNQSFGIGFIKLESEISNSKILLPAKEREIDMPTLNMLVKQSPKDFKPFMEKINKQIEKGLDTAVDMGEFFDEALDDEAMQKYIKDKGIKAGKNGITLSFSPHF
;
A
#
# COMPACT_ATOMS: atom_id res chain seq x y z
N MET A 1 -32.17 -13.47 -8.87
CA MET A 1 -31.94 -12.38 -9.83
C MET A 1 -30.45 -12.06 -9.83
N ILE A 2 -29.85 -11.80 -11.00
CA ILE A 2 -28.45 -11.42 -11.14
C ILE A 2 -28.36 -9.89 -10.96
N TYR A 3 -27.23 -9.38 -10.41
CA TYR A 3 -27.03 -7.93 -10.16
C TYR A 3 -27.23 -7.04 -11.39
N ILE A 4 -26.87 -7.54 -12.59
CA ILE A 4 -27.09 -6.83 -13.86
C ILE A 4 -28.60 -6.65 -14.14
N GLU A 5 -29.41 -7.68 -13.93
CA GLU A 5 -30.87 -7.60 -14.09
C GLU A 5 -31.52 -6.66 -13.07
N LEU A 6 -31.00 -6.66 -11.84
CA LEU A 6 -31.45 -5.74 -10.79
C LEU A 6 -31.14 -4.29 -11.19
N GLY A 7 -29.88 -4.00 -11.58
CA GLY A 7 -29.48 -2.67 -12.03
C GLY A 7 -30.31 -2.19 -13.21
N LYS A 8 -30.58 -3.06 -14.17
CA LYS A 8 -31.43 -2.76 -15.33
C LYS A 8 -32.84 -2.38 -14.93
N LYS A 9 -33.53 -3.19 -14.11
CA LYS A 9 -34.90 -2.92 -13.63
C LYS A 9 -34.99 -1.58 -12.88
N VAL A 10 -34.00 -1.29 -12.03
CA VAL A 10 -33.98 -0.02 -11.29
C VAL A 10 -33.80 1.17 -12.22
N LEU A 11 -32.85 1.08 -13.17
CA LEU A 11 -32.57 2.18 -14.09
C LEU A 11 -33.67 2.36 -15.17
N GLU A 12 -34.40 1.32 -15.53
CA GLU A 12 -35.59 1.42 -16.40
C GLU A 12 -36.69 2.28 -15.77
N GLN A 13 -36.83 2.24 -14.44
CA GLN A 13 -37.81 3.05 -13.71
C GLN A 13 -37.25 4.40 -13.24
N ALA A 14 -35.93 4.59 -13.38
CA ALA A 14 -35.29 5.85 -13.00
C ALA A 14 -35.50 6.91 -14.07
N GLY A 15 -35.72 8.15 -13.64
CA GLY A 15 -35.82 9.32 -14.52
C GLY A 15 -34.50 10.07 -14.72
N LYS A 16 -33.38 9.57 -14.11
CA LYS A 16 -32.04 10.18 -14.18
C LYS A 16 -30.97 9.13 -13.92
N PRO A 17 -29.72 9.36 -14.33
CA PRO A 17 -28.60 8.53 -13.94
C PRO A 17 -28.45 8.43 -12.43
N LEU A 18 -28.12 7.24 -11.92
CA LEU A 18 -28.02 6.94 -10.49
C LEU A 18 -26.64 6.41 -10.14
N SER A 19 -26.17 6.76 -8.96
CA SER A 19 -24.98 6.13 -8.35
C SER A 19 -25.28 4.72 -7.89
N VAL A 20 -24.24 3.90 -7.69
CA VAL A 20 -24.39 2.52 -7.18
C VAL A 20 -25.20 2.49 -5.88
N LYS A 21 -25.01 3.50 -5.01
CA LYS A 21 -25.72 3.62 -3.74
C LYS A 21 -27.21 3.87 -3.96
N GLU A 22 -27.57 4.83 -4.85
CA GLU A 22 -28.96 5.14 -5.17
C GLU A 22 -29.67 3.97 -5.88
N ILE A 23 -28.94 3.22 -6.73
CA ILE A 23 -29.48 1.98 -7.35
C ILE A 23 -29.79 0.94 -6.28
N PHE A 24 -28.89 0.77 -5.31
CA PHE A 24 -29.10 -0.15 -4.21
C PHE A 24 -30.30 0.24 -3.33
N GLU A 25 -30.39 1.52 -2.92
CA GLU A 25 -31.48 2.04 -2.12
C GLU A 25 -32.85 1.82 -2.82
N LYS A 26 -32.93 2.16 -4.11
CA LYS A 26 -34.14 1.91 -4.90
C LYS A 26 -34.45 0.44 -5.10
N ALA A 27 -33.45 -0.42 -5.24
CA ALA A 27 -33.66 -1.86 -5.32
C ALA A 27 -34.30 -2.41 -4.02
N CYS A 28 -33.88 -1.88 -2.86
CA CYS A 28 -34.48 -2.23 -1.56
C CYS A 28 -35.93 -1.70 -1.46
N GLU A 29 -36.21 -0.48 -1.89
CA GLU A 29 -37.57 0.10 -1.92
C GLU A 29 -38.51 -0.71 -2.82
N MET A 30 -37.98 -1.26 -3.92
CA MET A 30 -38.74 -2.12 -4.85
C MET A 30 -38.85 -3.58 -4.40
N GLY A 31 -38.22 -3.95 -3.25
CA GLY A 31 -38.21 -5.32 -2.72
C GLY A 31 -37.39 -6.32 -3.53
N LEU A 32 -36.57 -5.84 -4.48
CA LEU A 32 -35.74 -6.67 -5.35
C LEU A 32 -34.52 -7.27 -4.63
N ASP A 33 -34.18 -6.73 -3.46
CA ASP A 33 -33.12 -7.24 -2.58
C ASP A 33 -33.38 -8.68 -2.13
N LYS A 34 -34.64 -9.04 -1.92
CA LYS A 34 -35.08 -10.38 -1.50
C LYS A 34 -35.06 -11.42 -2.61
N GLU A 35 -35.07 -10.99 -3.86
CA GLU A 35 -35.02 -11.87 -5.04
C GLU A 35 -33.60 -12.26 -5.49
N CYS A 36 -32.56 -11.64 -4.90
CA CYS A 36 -31.19 -11.98 -5.17
C CYS A 36 -30.73 -13.16 -4.31
N ASN A 37 -30.19 -14.21 -4.97
CA ASN A 37 -29.81 -15.48 -4.37
C ASN A 37 -29.15 -15.36 -2.98
N GLY A 38 -29.95 -15.63 -1.91
CA GLY A 38 -29.48 -16.15 -0.63
C GLY A 38 -28.71 -15.24 0.30
N GLY A 39 -28.64 -13.93 0.15
CA GLY A 39 -27.92 -13.11 1.09
C GLY A 39 -27.89 -11.61 0.74
N LYS A 40 -27.52 -10.79 1.70
CA LYS A 40 -27.38 -9.34 1.56
C LYS A 40 -26.72 -8.95 0.24
N ILE A 41 -27.40 -8.13 -0.56
CA ILE A 41 -26.79 -7.46 -1.71
C ILE A 41 -25.64 -6.59 -1.20
N LEU A 42 -24.43 -6.85 -1.68
CA LEU A 42 -23.28 -6.02 -1.39
C LEU A 42 -23.21 -4.91 -2.47
N SER A 43 -23.30 -3.66 -2.06
CA SER A 43 -23.22 -2.50 -2.97
C SER A 43 -21.96 -2.52 -3.84
N HIS A 44 -20.86 -3.03 -3.32
CA HIS A 44 -19.61 -3.21 -4.07
C HIS A 44 -19.73 -4.19 -5.24
N SER A 45 -20.37 -5.34 -5.03
CA SER A 45 -20.59 -6.32 -6.09
C SER A 45 -21.51 -5.79 -7.19
N LEU A 46 -22.48 -4.95 -6.82
CA LEU A 46 -23.35 -4.24 -7.76
C LEU A 46 -22.53 -3.27 -8.63
N GLY A 47 -21.66 -2.45 -8.02
CA GLY A 47 -20.81 -1.50 -8.73
C GLY A 47 -19.85 -2.16 -9.72
N SER A 48 -19.21 -3.25 -9.31
CA SER A 48 -18.32 -4.02 -10.18
C SER A 48 -19.05 -4.59 -11.40
N GLN A 49 -20.27 -5.09 -11.23
CA GLN A 49 -21.04 -5.65 -12.32
C GLN A 49 -21.69 -4.61 -13.24
N LEU A 50 -22.09 -3.46 -12.71
CA LEU A 50 -22.58 -2.34 -13.53
C LEU A 50 -21.46 -1.71 -14.38
N GLY A 51 -20.19 -1.80 -13.91
CA GLY A 51 -19.02 -1.36 -14.67
C GLY A 51 -18.73 -2.23 -15.90
N GLU A 52 -19.18 -3.48 -15.91
CA GLU A 52 -19.03 -4.45 -17.03
C GLU A 52 -17.60 -4.42 -17.62
N HIS A 53 -16.58 -4.43 -16.75
CA HIS A 53 -15.18 -4.24 -17.18
C HIS A 53 -14.69 -5.32 -18.16
N ASP A 54 -15.22 -6.53 -18.05
CA ASP A 54 -14.84 -7.68 -18.89
C ASP A 54 -15.68 -7.82 -20.17
N ILE A 55 -16.62 -6.89 -20.43
CA ILE A 55 -17.49 -6.94 -21.59
C ILE A 55 -17.06 -5.90 -22.62
N PRO A 56 -16.92 -6.26 -23.92
CA PRO A 56 -16.64 -5.29 -24.99
C PRO A 56 -17.65 -4.17 -25.03
N ASN A 57 -17.20 -2.94 -25.32
CA ASN A 57 -18.02 -1.73 -25.26
C ASN A 57 -19.30 -1.76 -26.10
N ASP A 58 -19.31 -2.50 -27.21
CA ASP A 58 -20.46 -2.71 -28.08
C ASP A 58 -21.55 -3.60 -27.47
N LYS A 59 -21.19 -4.41 -26.44
CA LYS A 59 -22.10 -5.34 -25.76
C LYS A 59 -22.51 -4.89 -24.36
N LYS A 60 -21.99 -3.78 -23.86
CA LYS A 60 -22.33 -3.25 -22.54
C LYS A 60 -23.78 -2.78 -22.48
N GLN A 61 -24.48 -3.10 -21.39
CA GLN A 61 -25.84 -2.65 -21.14
C GLN A 61 -25.89 -1.30 -20.42
N PHE A 62 -24.81 -0.96 -19.71
CA PHE A 62 -24.69 0.26 -18.92
C PHE A 62 -23.48 1.10 -19.38
N TYR A 63 -23.54 2.38 -19.08
CA TYR A 63 -22.39 3.30 -19.24
C TYR A 63 -22.39 4.32 -18.11
N VAL A 64 -21.27 4.98 -17.90
CA VAL A 64 -21.13 6.08 -16.93
C VAL A 64 -21.58 7.36 -17.62
N ALA A 65 -22.74 7.90 -17.21
CA ALA A 65 -23.30 9.10 -17.78
C ALA A 65 -22.59 10.37 -17.27
N ASN A 66 -22.21 10.38 -15.98
CA ASN A 66 -21.41 11.47 -15.39
C ASN A 66 -20.63 10.99 -14.16
N LYS A 67 -19.69 11.84 -13.68
CA LYS A 67 -18.94 11.64 -12.43
C LYS A 67 -19.13 12.91 -11.58
N LYS A 68 -19.60 12.75 -10.35
CA LYS A 68 -19.81 13.88 -9.44
C LYS A 68 -19.36 13.50 -8.03
N GLY A 69 -18.45 14.29 -7.46
CA GLY A 69 -17.95 14.06 -6.10
C GLY A 69 -17.30 12.68 -5.90
N GLY A 70 -16.55 12.17 -6.89
CA GLY A 70 -15.92 10.85 -6.85
C GLY A 70 -16.85 9.67 -7.18
N ALA A 71 -18.16 9.85 -7.23
CA ALA A 71 -19.11 8.79 -7.55
C ALA A 71 -19.44 8.73 -9.04
N PHE A 72 -19.47 7.52 -9.60
CA PHE A 72 -19.92 7.25 -10.95
C PHE A 72 -21.45 7.11 -10.96
N PHE A 73 -22.11 7.79 -11.94
CA PHE A 73 -23.55 7.69 -12.18
C PHE A 73 -23.80 6.88 -13.45
N TYR A 74 -24.47 5.76 -13.29
CA TYR A 74 -24.73 4.80 -14.35
C TYR A 74 -26.08 5.07 -15.03
N TRP A 75 -26.12 4.80 -16.34
CA TRP A 75 -27.34 4.85 -17.12
C TRP A 75 -27.38 3.67 -18.12
N LEU A 76 -28.58 3.42 -18.67
CA LEU A 76 -28.78 2.36 -19.66
C LEU A 76 -28.27 2.79 -21.03
N LYS A 77 -27.46 1.96 -21.67
CA LYS A 77 -26.97 2.22 -23.02
C LYS A 77 -28.10 2.29 -24.07
N SER A 78 -29.20 1.56 -23.86
CA SER A 78 -30.40 1.65 -24.69
C SER A 78 -31.10 3.02 -24.65
N ARG A 79 -30.83 3.82 -23.61
CA ARG A 79 -31.40 5.16 -23.37
C ARG A 79 -30.34 6.26 -23.38
N GLU A 80 -29.21 6.03 -24.03
CA GLU A 80 -28.06 6.93 -24.07
C GLU A 80 -28.39 8.32 -24.58
N ARG A 81 -29.38 8.44 -25.46
CA ARG A 81 -29.86 9.74 -26.02
C ARG A 81 -30.46 10.66 -24.96
N GLU A 82 -30.99 10.13 -23.86
CA GLU A 82 -31.62 10.94 -22.80
C GLU A 82 -30.57 11.62 -21.93
N PHE A 83 -29.43 10.96 -21.69
CA PHE A 83 -28.32 11.50 -20.93
C PHE A 83 -26.99 11.12 -21.61
N PRO A 84 -26.63 11.83 -22.72
CA PRO A 84 -25.38 11.52 -23.42
C PRO A 84 -24.18 11.64 -22.47
N PRO A 85 -23.15 10.77 -22.62
CA PRO A 85 -21.94 10.84 -21.81
C PRO A 85 -21.38 12.27 -21.87
N GLN A 86 -21.17 12.89 -20.74
CA GLN A 86 -20.48 14.19 -20.70
C GLN A 86 -19.01 13.90 -21.00
N GLU A 87 -18.52 14.39 -22.13
CA GLU A 87 -17.09 14.47 -22.41
C GLU A 87 -16.47 15.35 -21.31
N THR A 88 -15.84 14.73 -20.34
CA THR A 88 -14.97 15.45 -19.42
C THR A 88 -13.81 15.96 -20.25
N SER A 89 -13.84 17.26 -20.56
CA SER A 89 -12.70 17.99 -21.11
C SER A 89 -11.46 17.62 -20.30
N ASN A 90 -10.40 17.21 -21.00
CA ASN A 90 -9.08 16.87 -20.48
C ASN A 90 -8.57 17.95 -19.50
N ALA A 91 -8.95 17.84 -18.25
CA ALA A 91 -8.21 18.35 -17.13
C ALA A 91 -7.32 17.18 -16.66
N LYS A 92 -6.03 17.44 -16.62
CA LYS A 92 -4.97 16.52 -16.18
C LYS A 92 -5.50 15.51 -15.19
N GLU A 93 -5.43 14.23 -15.55
CA GLU A 93 -5.58 13.14 -14.61
C GLU A 93 -4.43 13.25 -13.59
N GLU A 94 -4.68 13.98 -12.52
CA GLU A 94 -4.03 13.73 -11.27
C GLU A 94 -4.63 12.39 -10.81
N GLU A 95 -3.89 11.33 -11.07
CA GLU A 95 -4.13 10.04 -10.43
C GLU A 95 -3.79 10.22 -8.95
N ASP A 96 -4.77 10.77 -8.20
CA ASP A 96 -4.84 10.52 -6.79
C ASP A 96 -5.10 9.02 -6.62
N ASP A 97 -4.18 8.33 -5.97
CA ASP A 97 -4.37 7.00 -5.39
C ASP A 97 -5.49 7.08 -4.32
N GLU A 98 -6.73 7.33 -4.75
CA GLU A 98 -7.90 7.19 -3.90
C GLU A 98 -8.24 5.71 -3.78
N GLN A 99 -7.66 5.08 -2.77
CA GLN A 99 -8.21 3.89 -2.17
C GLN A 99 -9.69 4.15 -1.87
N SER A 100 -10.56 3.30 -2.42
CA SER A 100 -11.99 3.32 -2.20
C SER A 100 -12.30 3.23 -0.71
N GLU A 101 -12.55 4.37 -0.07
CA GLU A 101 -13.13 4.41 1.26
C GLU A 101 -14.55 3.85 1.20
N CYS A 102 -14.74 2.64 1.72
CA CYS A 102 -16.04 2.12 2.14
C CYS A 102 -16.56 2.99 3.30
N SER A 103 -17.25 4.08 3.00
CA SER A 103 -17.91 4.86 4.04
C SER A 103 -19.28 4.29 4.35
N GLY A 104 -19.37 3.43 5.39
CA GLY A 104 -20.59 3.30 6.17
C GLY A 104 -20.90 4.65 6.83
N THR A 105 -22.17 5.06 6.76
CA THR A 105 -22.71 6.28 7.33
C THR A 105 -22.42 6.40 8.82
N ALA A 106 -21.38 7.13 9.19
CA ALA A 106 -21.21 7.77 10.47
C ALA A 106 -20.59 9.14 10.21
N LYS A 107 -21.12 10.15 10.89
CA LYS A 107 -20.73 11.57 10.80
C LYS A 107 -19.24 11.72 10.56
N LYS A 108 -18.83 12.42 9.47
CA LYS A 108 -17.46 12.82 9.20
C LYS A 108 -16.86 13.48 10.43
N GLN A 109 -16.14 12.73 11.25
CA GLN A 109 -15.13 13.30 12.12
C GLN A 109 -13.95 13.65 11.21
N LYS A 110 -13.71 14.94 11.04
CA LYS A 110 -12.48 15.50 10.49
C LYS A 110 -11.31 15.02 11.37
N ASN A 111 -10.65 13.94 11.00
CA ASN A 111 -9.30 13.54 11.46
C ASN A 111 -9.04 12.10 11.02
N SER A 112 -9.10 11.84 9.71
CA SER A 112 -8.57 10.61 9.13
C SER A 112 -7.17 10.93 8.61
N PHE A 113 -6.13 10.32 9.21
CA PHE A 113 -4.77 10.38 8.69
C PHE A 113 -4.68 9.61 7.37
N ASN A 114 -3.75 10.01 6.51
CA ASN A 114 -3.45 9.34 5.25
C ASN A 114 -2.40 8.23 5.44
N GLU A 115 -2.24 7.34 4.47
CA GLU A 115 -1.23 6.28 4.50
C GLU A 115 0.19 6.85 4.65
N ARG A 116 0.51 7.92 3.93
CA ARG A 116 1.78 8.65 4.07
C ARG A 116 2.06 9.22 5.47
N ASP A 117 1.04 9.51 6.24
CA ASP A 117 1.21 9.96 7.63
C ASP A 117 1.78 8.85 8.54
N LEU A 118 1.80 7.61 8.08
CA LEU A 118 2.39 6.46 8.79
C LEU A 118 3.89 6.28 8.49
N HIS A 119 4.44 6.94 7.45
CA HIS A 119 5.85 6.79 7.08
C HIS A 119 6.81 7.12 8.23
N PRO A 120 6.68 8.24 8.97
CA PRO A 120 7.58 8.53 10.08
C PRO A 120 7.55 7.47 11.19
N LEU A 121 6.37 6.86 11.44
CA LEU A 121 6.24 5.78 12.42
C LEU A 121 7.04 4.55 11.97
N LEU A 122 6.92 4.20 10.69
CA LEU A 122 7.63 3.07 10.12
C LEU A 122 9.15 3.33 10.12
N VAL A 123 9.59 4.53 9.71
CA VAL A 123 11.01 4.92 9.73
C VAL A 123 11.59 4.77 11.14
N LYS A 124 10.90 5.26 12.17
CA LYS A 124 11.33 5.11 13.56
C LYS A 124 11.43 3.63 13.95
N PHE A 125 10.39 2.82 13.67
CA PHE A 125 10.42 1.38 13.95
C PHE A 125 11.62 0.71 13.29
N LEU A 126 11.84 0.95 12.01
CA LEU A 126 12.94 0.32 11.24
C LEU A 126 14.34 0.76 11.70
N SER A 127 14.47 1.97 12.25
CA SER A 127 15.73 2.45 12.78
C SER A 127 16.07 1.91 14.18
N GLU A 128 15.05 1.64 15.00
CA GLU A 128 15.21 1.22 16.40
C GLU A 128 15.17 -0.30 16.62
N ASP A 129 14.36 -1.02 15.82
CA ASP A 129 14.18 -2.46 15.97
C ASP A 129 15.50 -3.21 15.74
N PRO A 130 15.89 -4.13 16.66
CA PRO A 130 17.18 -4.83 16.59
C PRO A 130 17.33 -5.72 15.35
N ASN A 131 16.24 -6.16 14.72
CA ASN A 131 16.28 -6.97 13.51
C ASN A 131 16.55 -6.15 12.26
N PHE A 132 16.30 -4.83 12.30
CA PHE A 132 16.42 -3.96 11.15
C PHE A 132 17.62 -3.02 11.25
N LYS A 133 17.59 -2.03 12.13
CA LYS A 133 18.64 -1.00 12.22
C LYS A 133 18.95 -0.39 10.84
N LEU A 134 17.92 0.13 10.17
CA LEU A 134 18.01 0.63 8.81
C LEU A 134 18.12 2.15 8.73
N LEU A 135 18.78 2.62 7.68
CA LEU A 135 18.59 3.95 7.13
C LEU A 135 17.53 3.86 6.03
N CYS A 136 16.52 4.70 6.15
CA CYS A 136 15.34 4.66 5.30
C CYS A 136 15.22 5.88 4.40
N LYS A 137 14.51 5.69 3.26
CA LYS A 137 14.12 6.77 2.37
C LYS A 137 12.72 6.52 1.84
N THR A 138 11.84 7.50 2.04
CA THR A 138 10.52 7.54 1.41
C THR A 138 10.66 7.80 -0.09
N ILE A 139 9.94 7.03 -0.91
CA ILE A 139 9.89 7.19 -2.36
C ILE A 139 8.62 7.97 -2.72
N ARG A 140 8.80 9.05 -3.48
CA ARG A 140 7.72 9.89 -3.98
C ARG A 140 7.30 9.41 -5.35
N HIS A 141 6.25 8.59 -5.41
CA HIS A 141 5.77 7.95 -6.65
C HIS A 141 5.40 8.98 -7.73
N GLU A 142 4.91 10.16 -7.33
CA GLU A 142 4.58 11.27 -8.21
C GLU A 142 5.79 11.86 -8.95
N GLU A 143 6.98 11.69 -8.41
CA GLU A 143 8.23 12.17 -9.01
C GLU A 143 8.96 11.13 -9.87
N CYS A 144 8.45 9.89 -9.89
CA CYS A 144 8.98 8.83 -10.71
C CYS A 144 8.51 8.96 -12.17
N LYS A 145 9.33 8.49 -13.12
CA LYS A 145 8.94 8.47 -14.52
C LYS A 145 7.80 7.46 -14.71
N LYS A 146 6.64 7.95 -15.09
CA LYS A 146 5.50 7.10 -15.45
C LYS A 146 5.71 6.55 -16.85
N GLY A 147 5.63 5.23 -17.04
CA GLY A 147 5.59 4.60 -18.36
C GLY A 147 4.26 4.88 -19.08
N LYS A 148 4.17 4.54 -20.36
CA LYS A 148 2.91 4.64 -21.12
C LYS A 148 1.93 3.58 -20.62
N GLY A 149 0.67 3.96 -20.42
CA GLY A 149 -0.41 2.98 -20.15
C GLY A 149 -0.33 2.24 -18.81
N GLY A 150 0.28 2.83 -17.77
CA GLY A 150 0.37 2.19 -16.45
C GLY A 150 1.57 1.27 -16.24
N GLU A 151 2.55 1.25 -17.14
CA GLU A 151 3.77 0.43 -17.03
C GLU A 151 4.56 0.63 -15.73
N GLY A 152 4.38 1.76 -15.03
CA GLY A 152 5.06 2.06 -13.76
C GLY A 152 4.26 1.70 -12.52
N LYS A 153 3.05 1.16 -12.67
CA LYS A 153 2.21 0.79 -11.54
C LYS A 153 2.88 -0.33 -10.73
N TRP A 154 2.97 -0.16 -9.41
CA TRP A 154 3.58 -1.11 -8.47
C TRP A 154 5.08 -1.39 -8.66
N ASN A 155 5.81 -0.49 -9.31
CA ASN A 155 7.26 -0.65 -9.43
C ASN A 155 8.03 -0.15 -8.20
N TYR A 156 7.47 0.81 -7.48
CA TYR A 156 8.14 1.46 -6.36
C TYR A 156 7.44 1.17 -5.04
N PRO A 157 8.21 0.84 -3.99
CA PRO A 157 7.67 0.74 -2.64
C PRO A 157 7.46 2.14 -2.03
N ASP A 158 6.75 2.21 -0.91
CA ASP A 158 6.59 3.44 -0.15
C ASP A 158 7.90 3.87 0.51
N ILE A 159 8.64 2.92 1.08
CA ILE A 159 9.91 3.16 1.76
C ILE A 159 10.94 2.11 1.33
N VAL A 160 12.16 2.58 1.10
CA VAL A 160 13.34 1.75 0.90
C VAL A 160 14.27 1.87 2.10
N GLY A 161 14.94 0.76 2.45
CA GLY A 161 15.87 0.71 3.56
C GLY A 161 17.21 0.11 3.17
N VAL A 162 18.27 0.49 3.88
CA VAL A 162 19.60 -0.09 3.75
C VAL A 162 20.19 -0.42 5.12
N TYR A 163 20.78 -1.60 5.22
CA TYR A 163 21.54 -2.06 6.38
C TYR A 163 23.05 -1.99 6.11
N PHE A 164 23.78 -1.33 7.02
CA PHE A 164 25.25 -1.22 6.98
C PHE A 164 25.88 -2.09 8.08
N PRO A 165 26.31 -3.33 7.79
CA PRO A 165 26.71 -4.29 8.81
C PRO A 165 28.05 -3.99 9.48
N TYR A 166 28.92 -3.20 8.83
CA TYR A 166 30.31 -3.03 9.27
C TYR A 166 30.63 -1.63 9.81
N ASN A 167 29.67 -0.70 9.73
CA ASN A 167 29.93 0.66 10.19
C ASN A 167 29.93 0.69 11.71
N LYS A 168 31.01 1.17 12.33
CA LYS A 168 31.13 1.26 13.79
C LYS A 168 30.22 2.31 14.42
N TYR A 169 29.74 3.26 13.63
CA TYR A 169 28.89 4.35 14.11
C TYR A 169 27.39 4.07 13.89
N PHE A 170 27.08 3.22 12.90
CA PHE A 170 25.68 2.88 12.61
C PHE A 170 25.54 1.55 11.85
N PRO A 171 24.62 0.67 12.27
CA PRO A 171 24.00 0.69 13.59
C PRO A 171 25.06 0.37 14.65
N TYR A 172 25.02 1.07 15.79
CA TYR A 172 25.95 0.74 16.89
C TYR A 172 25.70 -0.68 17.34
N ASN A 173 26.66 -1.56 17.12
CA ASN A 173 26.55 -3.00 17.39
C ASN A 173 27.46 -3.45 18.53
N GLY A 174 28.19 -2.54 19.15
CA GLY A 174 29.08 -2.82 20.28
C GLY A 174 30.31 -3.66 19.95
N TYR A 175 30.60 -3.91 18.68
CA TYR A 175 31.79 -4.62 18.29
C TYR A 175 33.02 -3.70 18.24
N GLU A 176 34.17 -4.25 18.64
CA GLU A 176 35.46 -3.61 18.45
C GLU A 176 35.82 -3.49 16.97
N GLU A 177 36.64 -2.51 16.63
CA GLU A 177 37.02 -2.19 15.26
C GLU A 177 37.68 -3.39 14.56
N GLU A 178 38.55 -4.10 15.25
CA GLU A 178 39.24 -5.30 14.73
C GLU A 178 38.27 -6.41 14.37
N THR A 179 37.21 -6.58 15.17
CA THR A 179 36.13 -7.53 14.89
C THR A 179 35.34 -7.13 13.62
N LEU A 180 35.04 -5.85 13.50
CA LEU A 180 34.34 -5.34 12.31
C LEU A 180 35.20 -5.48 11.05
N LYS A 181 36.49 -5.17 11.14
CA LYS A 181 37.45 -5.36 10.04
C LYS A 181 37.55 -6.83 9.61
N PHE A 182 37.62 -7.75 10.60
CA PHE A 182 37.63 -9.19 10.30
C PHE A 182 36.36 -9.63 9.60
N LEU A 183 35.16 -9.24 10.09
CA LEU A 183 33.87 -9.57 9.47
C LEU A 183 33.76 -9.02 8.05
N HIS A 184 34.27 -7.81 7.82
CA HIS A 184 34.32 -7.18 6.50
C HIS A 184 35.24 -7.94 5.55
N HIS A 185 36.48 -8.21 5.93
CA HIS A 185 37.46 -8.90 5.11
C HIS A 185 37.04 -10.34 4.77
N THR A 186 36.32 -10.99 5.67
CA THR A 186 35.82 -12.35 5.47
C THR A 186 34.45 -12.41 4.77
N GLY A 187 33.79 -11.25 4.54
CA GLY A 187 32.48 -11.18 3.90
C GLY A 187 31.36 -11.85 4.71
N GLN A 188 31.50 -11.96 6.02
CA GLN A 188 30.57 -12.68 6.89
C GLN A 188 29.18 -12.03 6.97
N LYS A 189 29.11 -10.72 6.76
CA LYS A 189 27.83 -9.98 6.65
C LYS A 189 27.82 -9.18 5.37
N LYS A 190 26.64 -9.00 4.78
CA LYS A 190 26.45 -8.21 3.55
C LYS A 190 25.60 -6.98 3.83
N HIS A 191 25.83 -5.92 3.08
CA HIS A 191 24.88 -4.84 2.98
C HIS A 191 23.58 -5.41 2.41
N LYS A 192 22.45 -5.00 2.95
CA LYS A 192 21.13 -5.47 2.51
C LYS A 192 20.25 -4.31 2.15
N LEU A 193 19.47 -4.49 1.10
CA LEU A 193 18.41 -3.58 0.67
C LEU A 193 17.05 -4.14 1.05
N PHE A 194 16.18 -3.25 1.50
CA PHE A 194 14.84 -3.57 1.97
C PHE A 194 13.79 -2.76 1.23
N SER A 195 12.64 -3.36 1.03
CA SER A 195 11.46 -2.75 0.41
C SER A 195 10.28 -2.87 1.34
N PHE A 196 9.57 -1.77 1.59
CA PHE A 196 8.40 -1.72 2.47
C PHE A 196 7.22 -1.11 1.74
N GLU A 197 6.15 -1.88 1.62
CA GLU A 197 4.84 -1.45 1.17
C GLU A 197 3.95 -1.27 2.39
N LEU A 198 3.32 -0.10 2.52
CA LEU A 198 2.55 0.25 3.69
C LEU A 198 1.07 0.35 3.36
N LYS A 199 0.23 -0.17 4.25
CA LYS A 199 -1.23 -0.09 4.13
C LYS A 199 -1.85 0.34 5.46
N LYS A 200 -2.81 1.26 5.35
CA LYS A 200 -3.56 1.75 6.51
C LYS A 200 -4.42 0.66 7.11
N GLU A 201 -5.07 -0.14 6.28
CA GLU A 201 -6.00 -1.19 6.68
C GLU A 201 -5.84 -2.44 5.82
N LEU A 202 -6.02 -3.61 6.42
CA LEU A 202 -5.98 -4.89 5.73
C LEU A 202 -7.14 -5.79 6.16
N GLY A 203 -7.83 -6.34 5.17
CA GLY A 203 -8.87 -7.36 5.29
C GLY A 203 -8.89 -8.23 4.04
N PHE A 204 -9.78 -9.22 3.95
CA PHE A 204 -9.85 -10.11 2.79
C PHE A 204 -10.10 -9.38 1.46
N PHE A 205 -10.78 -8.23 1.51
CA PHE A 205 -11.12 -7.45 0.31
C PHE A 205 -9.90 -6.88 -0.42
N ASN A 206 -8.81 -6.54 0.28
CA ASN A 206 -7.61 -5.93 -0.30
C ASN A 206 -6.31 -6.72 -0.03
N LEU A 207 -6.39 -7.83 0.72
CA LEU A 207 -5.22 -8.63 1.10
C LEU A 207 -4.35 -9.01 -0.09
N LYS A 208 -4.95 -9.62 -1.11
CA LYS A 208 -4.20 -10.12 -2.27
C LYS A 208 -3.58 -8.98 -3.07
N GLU A 209 -4.33 -7.91 -3.32
CA GLU A 209 -3.83 -6.75 -4.02
C GLU A 209 -2.63 -6.13 -3.29
N SER A 210 -2.80 -5.82 -1.99
CA SER A 210 -1.73 -5.25 -1.16
C SER A 210 -0.50 -6.15 -1.08
N TYR A 211 -0.71 -7.46 -0.94
CA TYR A 211 0.38 -8.41 -0.86
C TYR A 211 1.15 -8.53 -2.18
N PHE A 212 0.44 -8.62 -3.32
CA PHE A 212 1.10 -8.69 -4.63
C PHE A 212 1.72 -7.38 -5.06
N GLN A 213 1.23 -6.24 -4.57
CA GLN A 213 1.92 -4.96 -4.70
C GLN A 213 3.29 -5.02 -3.98
N ALA A 214 3.34 -5.52 -2.74
CA ALA A 214 4.60 -5.72 -2.01
C ALA A 214 5.53 -6.75 -2.71
N VAL A 215 4.99 -7.79 -3.32
CA VAL A 215 5.77 -8.74 -4.15
C VAL A 215 6.39 -8.01 -5.35
N SER A 216 5.58 -7.27 -6.11
CA SER A 216 6.00 -6.60 -7.34
C SER A 216 7.09 -5.55 -7.08
N ASN A 217 6.90 -4.71 -6.05
CA ASN A 217 7.80 -3.59 -5.79
C ASN A 217 9.05 -3.95 -4.96
N SER A 218 9.26 -5.23 -4.63
CA SER A 218 10.38 -5.67 -3.78
C SER A 218 11.34 -6.67 -4.43
N THR A 219 11.16 -7.06 -5.69
CA THR A 219 12.00 -8.07 -6.37
C THR A 219 13.47 -7.66 -6.44
N TRP A 220 13.75 -6.38 -6.46
CA TRP A 220 15.07 -5.77 -6.47
C TRP A 220 15.78 -5.73 -5.11
N ALA A 221 15.06 -6.03 -4.01
CA ALA A 221 15.59 -5.96 -2.65
C ALA A 221 15.89 -7.36 -2.08
N ASN A 222 16.78 -7.42 -1.09
CA ASN A 222 17.07 -8.67 -0.37
C ASN A 222 15.87 -9.14 0.44
N GLU A 223 15.10 -8.23 1.02
CA GLU A 223 13.91 -8.53 1.79
C GLU A 223 12.79 -7.53 1.47
N GLY A 224 11.56 -8.01 1.36
CA GLY A 224 10.37 -7.19 1.15
C GLY A 224 9.34 -7.43 2.23
N TYR A 225 8.67 -6.36 2.67
CA TYR A 225 7.66 -6.41 3.74
C TYR A 225 6.39 -5.67 3.35
N LEU A 226 5.25 -6.28 3.67
CA LEU A 226 3.97 -5.61 3.77
C LEU A 226 3.78 -5.12 5.21
N VAL A 227 3.56 -3.82 5.38
CA VAL A 227 3.40 -3.16 6.68
C VAL A 227 1.96 -2.68 6.82
N VAL A 228 1.31 -3.00 7.93
CA VAL A 228 -0.10 -2.69 8.12
C VAL A 228 -0.36 -2.06 9.47
N LYS A 229 -1.15 -0.97 9.48
CA LYS A 229 -1.56 -0.28 10.72
C LYS A 229 -2.78 -0.95 11.37
N ASN A 230 -3.84 -1.24 10.60
CA ASN A 230 -5.07 -1.81 11.11
C ASN A 230 -5.41 -3.12 10.40
N ILE A 231 -5.74 -4.15 11.17
CA ILE A 231 -6.23 -5.41 10.65
C ILE A 231 -7.70 -5.51 11.04
N ILE A 232 -8.58 -5.58 10.04
CA ILE A 232 -10.03 -5.53 10.24
C ILE A 232 -10.70 -6.90 10.23
N GLU A 233 -9.99 -7.93 9.73
CA GLU A 233 -10.44 -9.32 9.66
C GLU A 233 -9.27 -10.27 9.92
N ASP A 234 -9.53 -11.46 10.43
CA ASP A 234 -8.48 -12.47 10.62
C ASP A 234 -8.05 -13.07 9.27
N VAL A 235 -6.93 -12.59 8.78
CA VAL A 235 -6.30 -13.02 7.52
C VAL A 235 -5.05 -13.86 7.74
N SER A 236 -4.85 -14.38 8.96
CA SER A 236 -3.61 -15.09 9.39
C SER A 236 -3.22 -16.23 8.48
N ASP A 237 -4.16 -17.11 8.16
CA ASP A 237 -3.88 -18.31 7.36
C ASP A 237 -3.48 -17.96 5.93
N GLU A 238 -4.19 -17.02 5.31
CA GLU A 238 -3.86 -16.59 3.95
C GLU A 238 -2.55 -15.82 3.90
N LEU A 239 -2.25 -14.95 4.89
CA LEU A 239 -0.96 -14.28 5.01
C LEU A 239 0.19 -15.28 5.16
N ARG A 240 0.02 -16.32 6.00
CA ARG A 240 1.03 -17.39 6.16
C ARG A 240 1.26 -18.12 4.85
N ARG A 241 0.18 -18.51 4.15
CA ARG A 241 0.26 -19.18 2.86
C ARG A 241 1.00 -18.33 1.83
N LEU A 242 0.68 -17.04 1.74
CA LEU A 242 1.33 -16.10 0.83
C LEU A 242 2.80 -15.88 1.20
N ASN A 243 3.13 -15.71 2.49
CA ASN A 243 4.50 -15.58 2.95
C ASN A 243 5.35 -16.81 2.59
N GLN A 244 4.82 -18.03 2.81
CA GLN A 244 5.51 -19.26 2.42
C GLN A 244 5.78 -19.34 0.90
N SER A 245 4.81 -18.90 0.10
CA SER A 245 4.88 -18.99 -1.36
C SER A 245 5.79 -17.92 -1.97
N PHE A 246 5.74 -16.69 -1.47
CA PHE A 246 6.38 -15.52 -2.11
C PHE A 246 7.46 -14.86 -1.26
N GLY A 247 7.55 -15.20 0.02
CA GLY A 247 8.63 -14.74 0.90
C GLY A 247 8.54 -13.29 1.36
N ILE A 248 7.41 -12.59 1.15
CA ILE A 248 7.19 -11.25 1.67
C ILE A 248 6.85 -11.34 3.15
N GLY A 249 7.60 -10.60 3.98
CA GLY A 249 7.33 -10.51 5.40
C GLY A 249 6.10 -9.66 5.72
N PHE A 250 5.66 -9.73 6.97
CA PHE A 250 4.51 -8.97 7.43
C PHE A 250 4.80 -8.27 8.76
N ILE A 251 4.61 -6.95 8.79
CA ILE A 251 4.82 -6.11 9.97
C ILE A 251 3.49 -5.50 10.39
N LYS A 252 3.15 -5.63 11.67
CA LYS A 252 2.08 -4.88 12.31
C LYS A 252 2.66 -3.62 12.92
N LEU A 253 2.29 -2.48 12.36
CA LEU A 253 2.73 -1.16 12.84
C LEU A 253 1.73 -0.63 13.87
N GLU A 254 2.23 -0.16 15.01
CA GLU A 254 1.39 0.40 16.06
C GLU A 254 1.68 1.90 16.28
N SER A 255 0.76 2.62 16.89
CA SER A 255 0.98 4.05 17.26
C SER A 255 2.02 4.17 18.36
N GLU A 256 2.03 3.22 19.30
CA GLU A 256 3.13 3.01 20.24
C GLU A 256 4.17 2.13 19.52
N ILE A 257 5.28 2.72 19.08
CA ILE A 257 6.25 2.06 18.20
C ILE A 257 6.82 0.79 18.83
N SER A 258 7.06 0.79 20.14
CA SER A 258 7.53 -0.38 20.90
C SER A 258 6.60 -1.60 20.81
N ASN A 259 5.34 -1.39 20.48
CA ASN A 259 4.35 -2.46 20.30
C ASN A 259 4.29 -2.97 18.83
N SER A 260 4.98 -2.33 17.91
CA SER A 260 5.10 -2.79 16.54
C SER A 260 5.87 -4.11 16.46
N LYS A 261 5.46 -5.03 15.57
CA LYS A 261 6.00 -6.39 15.53
C LYS A 261 6.15 -6.92 14.12
N ILE A 262 7.23 -7.63 13.88
CA ILE A 262 7.37 -8.53 12.74
C ILE A 262 6.53 -9.78 13.05
N LEU A 263 5.41 -9.96 12.37
CA LEU A 263 4.52 -11.11 12.56
C LEU A 263 4.93 -12.30 11.70
N LEU A 264 5.45 -12.04 10.50
CA LEU A 264 6.03 -13.03 9.61
C LEU A 264 7.34 -12.46 9.05
N PRO A 265 8.47 -13.17 9.20
CA PRO A 265 9.73 -12.72 8.63
C PRO A 265 9.70 -12.83 7.11
N ALA A 266 10.40 -11.92 6.44
CA ALA A 266 10.65 -12.06 5.02
C ALA A 266 11.67 -13.16 4.75
N LYS A 267 11.59 -13.76 3.56
CA LYS A 267 12.62 -14.65 3.05
C LYS A 267 13.69 -13.83 2.33
N GLU A 268 14.94 -13.96 2.79
CA GLU A 268 16.06 -13.33 2.09
C GLU A 268 16.23 -13.92 0.70
N ARG A 269 16.50 -13.04 -0.27
CA ARG A 269 16.71 -13.40 -1.68
C ARG A 269 17.86 -12.61 -2.29
N GLU A 270 18.33 -13.06 -3.43
CA GLU A 270 19.28 -12.32 -4.25
C GLU A 270 18.59 -11.16 -4.94
N ILE A 271 19.33 -10.08 -5.16
CA ILE A 271 18.87 -8.89 -5.84
C ILE A 271 18.61 -9.18 -7.32
N ASP A 272 17.43 -8.87 -7.82
CA ASP A 272 17.15 -8.83 -9.26
C ASP A 272 17.79 -7.58 -9.89
N MET A 273 18.98 -7.76 -10.45
CA MET A 273 19.76 -6.68 -11.04
C MET A 273 19.07 -5.94 -12.19
N PRO A 274 18.35 -6.60 -13.12
CA PRO A 274 17.56 -5.91 -14.14
C PRO A 274 16.54 -4.95 -13.55
N THR A 275 15.76 -5.38 -12.56
CA THR A 275 14.76 -4.55 -11.88
C THR A 275 15.42 -3.40 -11.10
N LEU A 276 16.49 -3.67 -10.35
CA LEU A 276 17.22 -2.63 -9.64
C LEU A 276 17.72 -1.54 -10.62
N ASN A 277 18.31 -1.93 -11.73
CA ASN A 277 18.80 -1.01 -12.76
C ASN A 277 17.66 -0.20 -13.41
N MET A 278 16.50 -0.81 -13.62
CA MET A 278 15.30 -0.13 -14.10
C MET A 278 14.88 0.98 -13.12
N LEU A 279 14.77 0.67 -11.83
CA LEU A 279 14.36 1.63 -10.79
C LEU A 279 15.33 2.81 -10.67
N VAL A 280 16.63 2.55 -10.70
CA VAL A 280 17.66 3.62 -10.70
C VAL A 280 17.48 4.58 -11.89
N LYS A 281 17.11 4.06 -13.07
CA LYS A 281 16.88 4.88 -14.26
C LYS A 281 15.57 5.67 -14.21
N GLN A 282 14.54 5.10 -13.62
CA GLN A 282 13.17 5.65 -13.64
C GLN A 282 12.89 6.60 -12.47
N SER A 283 13.60 6.50 -11.35
CA SER A 283 13.44 7.38 -10.19
C SER A 283 14.70 8.23 -9.95
N PRO A 284 14.87 9.30 -10.71
CA PRO A 284 16.09 10.13 -10.65
C PRO A 284 16.18 11.01 -9.40
N LYS A 285 15.07 11.23 -8.69
CA LYS A 285 15.04 12.14 -7.55
C LYS A 285 15.16 11.45 -6.19
N ASP A 286 14.69 10.21 -6.08
CA ASP A 286 14.72 9.47 -4.81
C ASP A 286 15.60 8.22 -4.89
N PHE A 287 15.24 7.25 -5.75
CA PHE A 287 15.90 5.94 -5.75
C PHE A 287 17.34 6.01 -6.27
N LYS A 288 17.59 6.77 -7.33
CA LYS A 288 18.97 6.94 -7.85
C LYS A 288 19.88 7.62 -6.83
N PRO A 289 19.53 8.77 -6.21
CA PRO A 289 20.33 9.37 -5.14
C PRO A 289 20.48 8.46 -3.91
N PHE A 290 19.48 7.63 -3.58
CA PHE A 290 19.58 6.62 -2.52
C PHE A 290 20.73 5.64 -2.81
N MET A 291 20.80 5.09 -4.01
CA MET A 291 21.89 4.19 -4.41
C MET A 291 23.25 4.89 -4.47
N GLU A 292 23.30 6.14 -4.97
CA GLU A 292 24.52 6.94 -4.97
C GLU A 292 25.06 7.20 -3.57
N LYS A 293 24.15 7.48 -2.60
CA LYS A 293 24.54 7.72 -1.22
C LYS A 293 25.06 6.45 -0.54
N ILE A 294 24.42 5.30 -0.81
CA ILE A 294 24.88 3.99 -0.33
C ILE A 294 26.30 3.71 -0.85
N ASN A 295 26.52 3.84 -2.17
CA ASN A 295 27.80 3.57 -2.78
C ASN A 295 28.91 4.46 -2.20
N LYS A 296 28.66 5.75 -2.08
CA LYS A 296 29.60 6.68 -1.43
C LYS A 296 29.93 6.29 0.01
N GLN A 297 28.96 5.78 0.77
CA GLN A 297 29.20 5.33 2.12
C GLN A 297 30.04 4.05 2.19
N ILE A 298 29.78 3.12 1.27
CA ILE A 298 30.58 1.88 1.16
C ILE A 298 32.02 2.22 0.77
N GLU A 299 32.23 3.14 -0.18
CA GLU A 299 33.55 3.61 -0.63
C GLU A 299 34.36 4.28 0.48
N LYS A 300 33.70 5.02 1.40
CA LYS A 300 34.34 5.64 2.55
C LYS A 300 34.87 4.63 3.59
N GLY A 301 34.39 3.39 3.54
CA GLY A 301 34.83 2.29 4.40
C GLY A 301 34.29 2.35 5.84
N LEU A 302 34.93 1.56 6.69
CA LEU A 302 34.46 1.30 8.06
C LEU A 302 34.66 2.47 9.03
N ASP A 303 35.67 3.28 8.80
CA ASP A 303 36.16 4.30 9.74
C ASP A 303 35.43 5.63 9.64
N THR A 304 34.52 5.77 8.67
CA THR A 304 33.76 6.99 8.46
C THR A 304 32.32 6.80 8.92
N ALA A 305 31.83 7.71 9.79
CA ALA A 305 30.43 7.71 10.18
C ALA A 305 29.53 7.73 8.94
N VAL A 306 28.46 6.98 9.00
CA VAL A 306 27.41 7.07 7.95
C VAL A 306 26.88 8.50 7.98
N ASP A 307 26.96 9.15 6.83
CA ASP A 307 26.38 10.48 6.67
C ASP A 307 24.86 10.35 6.70
N MET A 308 24.29 10.55 7.89
CA MET A 308 22.85 10.51 8.13
C MET A 308 22.13 11.70 7.49
N GLY A 309 22.84 12.78 7.21
CA GLY A 309 22.46 14.07 6.64
C GLY A 309 21.06 14.19 6.01
N GLU A 310 20.76 15.27 5.38
CA GLU A 310 19.43 15.64 4.84
C GLU A 310 18.78 14.63 3.86
N PHE A 311 19.49 13.58 3.48
CA PHE A 311 18.99 12.66 2.44
C PHE A 311 18.12 11.53 2.99
N PHE A 312 18.57 10.84 4.06
CA PHE A 312 17.77 9.80 4.68
C PHE A 312 16.65 10.40 5.53
N ASP A 313 15.54 9.71 5.62
CA ASP A 313 14.43 10.16 6.45
C ASP A 313 14.82 10.08 7.93
N GLU A 314 14.58 11.15 8.65
CA GLU A 314 14.93 11.27 10.06
C GLU A 314 13.97 10.45 10.93
N ALA A 315 14.52 9.64 11.82
CA ALA A 315 13.74 8.98 12.86
C ALA A 315 13.48 10.00 13.99
N LEU A 316 12.22 10.39 14.13
CA LEU A 316 11.80 11.33 15.17
C LEU A 316 12.10 10.75 16.56
N ASP A 317 12.55 11.60 17.49
CA ASP A 317 12.64 11.21 18.90
C ASP A 317 11.24 10.92 19.50
N ASP A 318 11.19 10.42 20.73
CA ASP A 318 9.93 10.01 21.34
C ASP A 318 8.96 11.17 21.54
N GLU A 319 9.46 12.34 21.92
CA GLU A 319 8.61 13.53 22.15
C GLU A 319 8.04 14.05 20.84
N ALA A 320 8.89 14.19 19.82
CA ALA A 320 8.47 14.63 18.49
C ALA A 320 7.50 13.63 17.87
N MET A 321 7.71 12.31 18.05
CA MET A 321 6.81 11.27 17.55
C MET A 321 5.44 11.33 18.22
N GLN A 322 5.39 11.48 19.54
CA GLN A 322 4.12 11.62 20.27
C GLN A 322 3.34 12.85 19.82
N LYS A 323 4.05 13.98 19.64
CA LYS A 323 3.44 15.19 19.09
C LYS A 323 2.90 14.96 17.68
N TYR A 324 3.70 14.35 16.81
CA TYR A 324 3.32 14.04 15.44
C TYR A 324 2.05 13.17 15.37
N ILE A 325 2.00 12.07 16.15
CA ILE A 325 0.85 11.17 16.23
C ILE A 325 -0.41 11.92 16.63
N LYS A 326 -0.28 12.81 17.63
CA LYS A 326 -1.40 13.62 18.11
C LYS A 326 -1.87 14.63 17.06
N ASP A 327 -0.94 15.34 16.43
CA ASP A 327 -1.25 16.37 15.41
C ASP A 327 -1.90 15.76 14.18
N LYS A 328 -1.47 14.57 13.77
CA LYS A 328 -2.06 13.81 12.65
C LYS A 328 -3.32 13.03 13.02
N GLY A 329 -3.67 12.96 14.31
CA GLY A 329 -4.83 12.21 14.78
C GLY A 329 -4.71 10.70 14.55
N ILE A 330 -3.48 10.17 14.55
CA ILE A 330 -3.22 8.73 14.39
C ILE A 330 -3.61 8.04 15.69
N LYS A 331 -4.77 7.37 15.67
CA LYS A 331 -5.28 6.67 16.86
C LYS A 331 -4.56 5.34 17.04
N ALA A 332 -4.41 4.92 18.30
CA ALA A 332 -4.12 3.51 18.60
C ALA A 332 -5.13 2.65 17.85
N GLY A 333 -4.66 1.57 17.22
CA GLY A 333 -5.57 0.63 16.55
C GLY A 333 -6.71 0.29 17.51
N LYS A 334 -7.95 0.35 17.04
CA LYS A 334 -9.07 -0.27 17.80
C LYS A 334 -8.58 -1.66 18.12
N ASN A 335 -8.78 -2.16 19.36
CA ASN A 335 -8.41 -3.52 19.78
C ASN A 335 -8.82 -4.49 18.66
N GLY A 336 -7.95 -4.58 17.69
CA GLY A 336 -8.16 -5.25 16.44
C GLY A 336 -7.86 -6.72 16.64
N ILE A 337 -8.34 -7.51 15.72
CA ILE A 337 -8.08 -8.93 15.64
C ILE A 337 -6.58 -9.17 15.83
N THR A 338 -6.22 -9.90 16.88
CA THR A 338 -4.85 -10.36 17.09
C THR A 338 -4.64 -11.53 16.16
N LEU A 339 -3.79 -11.35 15.14
CA LEU A 339 -3.41 -12.46 14.28
C LEU A 339 -2.69 -13.52 15.11
N SER A 340 -3.19 -14.74 15.11
CA SER A 340 -2.57 -15.88 15.79
C SER A 340 -1.72 -16.67 14.78
N PHE A 341 -0.42 -16.47 14.84
CA PHE A 341 0.52 -17.33 14.12
C PHE A 341 0.99 -18.41 15.09
N SER A 342 0.28 -19.56 15.15
CA SER A 342 0.77 -20.73 15.88
C SER A 342 2.13 -21.14 15.32
N PRO A 343 3.13 -21.40 16.14
CA PRO A 343 4.38 -21.95 15.67
C PRO A 343 4.12 -23.39 15.22
N HIS A 344 3.93 -23.59 13.94
CA HIS A 344 4.05 -24.92 13.35
C HIS A 344 5.42 -25.00 12.70
N PHE A 345 6.23 -25.85 13.29
CA PHE A 345 7.55 -26.28 12.81
C PHE A 345 7.48 -26.92 11.44
#